data_5cfc09c22f7dce47449d0f2eb5f5a52f
#
_entry.id   5cfc09c22f7dce47449d0f2eb5f5a52f
#
_cell.length_a   1.000
_cell.length_b   1.000
_cell.length_c   1.000
_cell.angle_alpha   90.00
_cell.angle_beta   90.00
_cell.angle_gamma   90.00
#
_symmetry.space_group_name_H-M   'P 1'
#
loop_
_entity.id
_entity.type
_entity.pdbx_description
1 polymer ?
#
loop_
_entity_poly.entity_id
_entity_poly.type
_entity_poly.pdbx_seq_one_letter_code
_entity_poly.pdbx_strand_id
1 'polypeptide(L)'
;MAKLGVIADGISQNFEYALDVMNEFELEYAELQFLWGKEVGDLNTAEVNKVQNLVNAHGVKVSCISRHIFGGLLVGEMQQDNSVYLEHLDALRRCIDMAKVLD
;
A
#
# COMPACT_ATOMS: atom_id res chain seq x y z
N MET A 1 -23.72 7.78 4.62
CA MET A 1 -23.47 7.80 3.16
C MET A 1 -22.23 6.99 2.85
N ALA A 2 -22.29 6.18 1.82
CA ALA A 2 -21.14 5.37 1.40
C ALA A 2 -20.02 6.27 0.88
N LYS A 3 -18.77 5.89 1.19
CA LYS A 3 -17.58 6.57 0.70
C LYS A 3 -16.94 5.70 -0.38
N LEU A 4 -16.48 6.33 -1.45
CA LEU A 4 -15.84 5.62 -2.56
C LEU A 4 -14.33 5.74 -2.47
N GLY A 5 -13.67 4.63 -2.73
CA GLY A 5 -12.23 4.55 -2.84
C GLY A 5 -11.82 3.76 -4.07
N VAL A 6 -10.55 3.82 -4.38
CA VAL A 6 -9.99 3.13 -5.54
C VAL A 6 -8.63 2.54 -5.18
N ILE A 7 -8.32 1.40 -5.78
CA ILE A 7 -6.95 0.84 -5.71
C ILE A 7 -6.08 1.68 -6.65
N ALA A 8 -5.14 2.43 -6.07
CA ALA A 8 -4.39 3.45 -6.81
C ALA A 8 -3.61 2.89 -8.00
N ASP A 9 -2.98 1.71 -7.86
CA ASP A 9 -2.22 1.11 -8.96
C ASP A 9 -3.11 0.55 -10.08
N GLY A 10 -4.42 0.43 -9.84
CA GLY A 10 -5.38 0.18 -10.89
C GLY A 10 -5.49 1.34 -11.88
N ILE A 11 -5.14 2.56 -11.43
CA ILE A 11 -5.03 3.73 -12.30
C ILE A 11 -3.61 3.78 -12.89
N SER A 12 -2.58 3.80 -12.05
CA SER A 12 -1.18 3.82 -12.45
C SER A 12 -0.28 3.52 -11.26
N GLN A 13 0.85 2.86 -11.50
CA GLN A 13 1.88 2.72 -10.48
C GLN A 13 2.69 4.00 -10.28
N ASN A 14 2.59 4.96 -11.19
CA ASN A 14 3.02 6.33 -10.94
C ASN A 14 2.02 6.99 -10.00
N PHE A 15 2.37 7.06 -8.73
CA PHE A 15 1.43 7.47 -7.70
C PHE A 15 0.97 8.92 -7.85
N GLU A 16 1.86 9.81 -8.27
CA GLU A 16 1.51 11.22 -8.52
C GLU A 16 0.43 11.33 -9.58
N TYR A 17 0.58 10.59 -10.68
CA TYR A 17 -0.41 10.56 -11.74
C TYR A 17 -1.73 9.95 -11.26
N ALA A 18 -1.67 8.87 -10.48
CA ALA A 18 -2.86 8.24 -9.92
C ALA A 18 -3.65 9.23 -9.05
N LEU A 19 -2.96 10.01 -8.21
CA LEU A 19 -3.60 11.01 -7.36
C LEU A 19 -4.23 12.15 -8.18
N ASP A 20 -3.57 12.57 -9.25
CA ASP A 20 -4.12 13.59 -10.14
C ASP A 20 -5.43 13.12 -10.79
N VAL A 21 -5.47 11.86 -11.25
CA VAL A 21 -6.68 11.24 -11.81
C VAL A 21 -7.76 11.13 -10.74
N MET A 22 -7.42 10.74 -9.53
CA MET A 22 -8.37 10.67 -8.41
C MET A 22 -9.01 12.03 -8.15
N ASN A 23 -8.21 13.10 -8.16
CA ASN A 23 -8.74 14.46 -7.98
C ASN A 23 -9.67 14.86 -9.12
N GLU A 24 -9.35 14.48 -10.34
CA GLU A 24 -10.21 14.75 -11.50
C GLU A 24 -11.59 14.11 -11.35
N PHE A 25 -11.67 12.91 -10.76
CA PHE A 25 -12.94 12.22 -10.53
C PHE A 25 -13.49 12.41 -9.11
N GLU A 26 -12.89 13.31 -8.33
CA GLU A 26 -13.34 13.62 -6.96
C GLU A 26 -13.34 12.41 -6.02
N LEU A 27 -12.38 11.52 -6.19
CA LEU A 27 -12.21 10.36 -5.32
C LEU A 27 -11.33 10.72 -4.12
N GLU A 28 -11.78 10.39 -2.92
CA GLU A 28 -11.13 10.82 -1.67
C GLU A 28 -10.31 9.72 -1.00
N TYR A 29 -10.55 8.45 -1.32
CA TYR A 29 -9.95 7.33 -0.61
C TYR A 29 -9.14 6.45 -1.55
N ALA A 30 -7.89 6.18 -1.17
CA ALA A 30 -6.99 5.33 -1.94
C ALA A 30 -6.65 4.06 -1.13
N GLU A 31 -6.74 2.92 -1.77
CA GLU A 31 -6.11 1.68 -1.30
C GLU A 31 -4.78 1.55 -2.00
N LEU A 32 -3.72 1.29 -1.24
CA LEU A 32 -2.36 1.22 -1.77
C LEU A 32 -1.88 -0.21 -1.83
N GLN A 33 -1.39 -0.62 -2.99
CA GLN A 33 -0.82 -1.94 -3.21
C GLN A 33 0.57 -1.85 -3.85
N PHE A 34 0.69 -1.20 -4.99
CA PHE A 34 1.96 -0.96 -5.69
C PHE A 34 2.13 0.52 -5.96
N LEU A 35 3.33 1.05 -5.70
CA LEU A 35 3.70 2.43 -5.99
C LEU A 35 5.11 2.44 -6.57
N TRP A 36 5.27 3.11 -7.70
CA TRP A 36 6.58 3.24 -8.36
C TRP A 36 7.29 1.90 -8.56
N GLY A 37 6.51 0.85 -8.90
CA GLY A 37 7.05 -0.48 -9.15
C GLY A 37 7.40 -1.29 -7.90
N LYS A 38 7.05 -0.80 -6.72
CA LYS A 38 7.29 -1.48 -5.45
C LYS A 38 5.99 -1.81 -4.75
N GLU A 39 5.94 -2.97 -4.12
CA GLU A 39 4.79 -3.36 -3.30
C GLU A 39 4.86 -2.65 -1.94
N VAL A 40 3.68 -2.34 -1.36
CA VAL A 40 3.62 -1.75 -0.02
C VAL A 40 4.38 -2.61 0.98
N GLY A 41 5.07 -1.96 1.91
CA GLY A 41 5.97 -2.62 2.84
C GLY A 41 7.41 -2.71 2.33
N ASP A 42 7.64 -2.51 1.04
CA ASP A 42 8.98 -2.47 0.44
C ASP A 42 9.49 -1.04 0.20
N LEU A 43 8.65 -0.04 0.48
CA LEU A 43 9.05 1.36 0.40
C LEU A 43 9.96 1.71 1.57
N ASN A 44 11.01 2.49 1.31
CA ASN A 44 11.86 3.01 2.38
C ASN A 44 11.17 4.17 3.11
N THR A 45 11.78 4.64 4.20
CA THR A 45 11.22 5.73 5.02
C THR A 45 10.97 7.00 4.21
N ALA A 46 11.91 7.38 3.34
CA ALA A 46 11.76 8.57 2.49
C ALA A 46 10.59 8.42 1.53
N GLU A 47 10.40 7.22 0.96
CA GLU A 47 9.28 6.95 0.05
C GLU A 47 7.94 6.96 0.79
N VAL A 48 7.87 6.39 1.99
CA VAL A 48 6.65 6.45 2.81
C VAL A 48 6.30 7.89 3.15
N ASN A 49 7.28 8.70 3.53
CA ASN A 49 7.08 10.13 3.80
C ASN A 49 6.61 10.87 2.55
N LYS A 50 7.14 10.52 1.38
CA LYS A 50 6.70 11.08 0.11
C LYS A 50 5.23 10.75 -0.16
N VAL A 51 4.80 9.50 0.12
CA VAL A 51 3.39 9.11 0.01
C VAL A 51 2.53 9.99 0.90
N GLN A 52 2.92 10.16 2.16
CA GLN A 52 2.16 10.97 3.12
C GLN A 52 2.02 12.41 2.64
N ASN A 53 3.10 13.01 2.16
CA ASN A 53 3.07 14.39 1.65
C ASN A 53 2.18 14.51 0.41
N LEU A 54 2.25 13.54 -0.49
CA LEU A 54 1.46 13.55 -1.73
C LEU A 54 -0.04 13.40 -1.44
N VAL A 55 -0.44 12.48 -0.57
CA VAL A 55 -1.87 12.32 -0.25
C VAL A 55 -2.40 13.55 0.46
N ASN A 56 -1.62 14.14 1.36
CA ASN A 56 -2.02 15.38 2.03
C ASN A 56 -2.19 16.53 1.04
N ALA A 57 -1.26 16.67 0.09
CA ALA A 57 -1.32 17.72 -0.93
C ALA A 57 -2.51 17.56 -1.87
N HIS A 58 -2.97 16.34 -2.11
CA HIS A 58 -4.11 16.06 -3.00
C HIS A 58 -5.44 15.93 -2.26
N GLY A 59 -5.44 16.05 -0.92
CA GLY A 59 -6.67 15.87 -0.14
C GLY A 59 -7.21 14.45 -0.14
N VAL A 60 -6.34 13.47 -0.42
CA VAL A 60 -6.71 12.05 -0.47
C VAL A 60 -6.34 11.39 0.87
N LYS A 61 -7.16 10.45 1.30
CA LYS A 61 -6.90 9.64 2.50
C LYS A 61 -6.60 8.20 2.10
N VAL A 62 -5.65 7.60 2.79
CA VAL A 62 -5.37 6.18 2.60
C VAL A 62 -6.36 5.38 3.42
N SER A 63 -7.21 4.60 2.75
CA SER A 63 -8.21 3.77 3.42
C SER A 63 -7.65 2.43 3.86
N CYS A 64 -6.69 1.91 3.11
CA CYS A 64 -6.16 0.58 3.31
C CYS A 64 -4.85 0.43 2.56
N ILE A 65 -3.93 -0.37 3.08
CA ILE A 65 -2.81 -0.90 2.31
C ILE A 65 -3.00 -2.40 2.20
N SER A 66 -2.72 -2.96 1.03
CA SER A 66 -2.90 -4.39 0.80
C SER A 66 -1.66 -4.98 0.15
N ARG A 67 -1.24 -6.13 0.67
CA ARG A 67 -0.12 -6.89 0.13
C ARG A 67 -0.51 -8.36 0.14
N HIS A 68 -0.03 -9.11 -0.83
CA HIS A 68 -0.28 -10.54 -0.91
C HIS A 68 0.59 -11.29 0.13
N ILE A 69 0.25 -11.13 1.41
CA ILE A 69 0.95 -11.84 2.49
C ILE A 69 0.63 -13.33 2.37
N PHE A 70 1.69 -14.14 2.43
CA PHE A 70 1.63 -15.60 2.24
C PHE A 70 1.17 -16.05 0.85
N GLY A 71 1.03 -15.13 -0.09
CA GLY A 71 0.70 -15.47 -1.47
C GLY A 71 1.78 -16.39 -2.07
N GLY A 72 1.35 -17.46 -2.70
CA GLY A 72 2.25 -18.46 -3.28
C GLY A 72 2.76 -19.52 -2.32
N LEU A 73 2.48 -19.40 -1.01
CA LEU A 73 2.84 -20.42 -0.03
C LEU A 73 1.72 -21.46 0.11
N LEU A 74 2.10 -22.72 0.13
CA LEU A 74 1.18 -23.80 0.50
C LEU A 74 1.03 -23.84 2.02
N VAL A 75 -0.12 -24.29 2.50
CA VAL A 75 -0.40 -24.37 3.95
C VAL A 75 0.67 -25.18 4.68
N GLY A 76 1.14 -26.27 4.08
CA GLY A 76 2.19 -27.11 4.68
C GLY A 76 3.56 -26.44 4.76
N GLU A 77 3.77 -25.32 4.06
CA GLU A 77 5.02 -24.54 4.06
C GLU A 77 5.00 -23.42 5.10
N MET A 78 3.87 -23.18 5.75
CA MET A 78 3.69 -22.09 6.70
C MET A 78 4.14 -22.50 8.10
N GLN A 79 5.43 -22.85 8.23
CA GLN A 79 6.03 -23.24 9.49
C GLN A 79 6.98 -22.16 10.01
N GLN A 80 7.13 -22.08 11.32
CA GLN A 80 7.88 -21.01 11.98
C GLN A 80 9.35 -20.90 11.55
N ASP A 81 9.93 -22.00 11.10
CA ASP A 81 11.33 -22.03 10.65
C ASP A 81 11.50 -21.91 9.14
N ASN A 82 10.41 -21.80 8.39
CA ASN A 82 10.46 -21.62 6.94
C ASN A 82 10.89 -20.18 6.62
N SER A 83 11.98 -20.02 5.86
CA SER A 83 12.53 -18.69 5.55
C SER A 83 11.57 -17.84 4.75
N VAL A 84 10.80 -18.42 3.81
CA VAL A 84 9.82 -17.68 3.01
C VAL A 84 8.66 -17.23 3.89
N TYR A 85 8.20 -18.07 4.81
CA TYR A 85 7.18 -17.71 5.78
C TYR A 85 7.65 -16.52 6.65
N LEU A 86 8.89 -16.57 7.13
CA LEU A 86 9.45 -15.47 7.94
C LEU A 86 9.58 -14.19 7.15
N GLU A 87 9.91 -14.25 5.87
CA GLU A 87 9.94 -13.07 5.00
C GLU A 87 8.56 -12.43 4.86
N HIS A 88 7.51 -13.24 4.74
CA HIS A 88 6.14 -12.74 4.70
C HIS A 88 5.72 -12.08 6.02
N LEU A 89 6.10 -12.66 7.16
CA LEU A 89 5.84 -12.04 8.47
C LEU A 89 6.56 -10.71 8.60
N ASP A 90 7.79 -10.62 8.13
CA ASP A 90 8.56 -9.38 8.16
C ASP A 90 7.92 -8.32 7.26
N ALA A 91 7.47 -8.72 6.07
CA ALA A 91 6.74 -7.82 5.17
C ALA A 91 5.45 -7.32 5.82
N LEU A 92 4.72 -8.17 6.54
CA LEU A 92 3.51 -7.77 7.26
C LEU A 92 3.83 -6.72 8.33
N ARG A 93 4.92 -6.89 9.07
CA ARG A 93 5.36 -5.90 10.07
C ARG A 93 5.65 -4.56 9.42
N ARG A 94 6.35 -4.55 8.28
CA ARG A 94 6.64 -3.32 7.53
C ARG A 94 5.36 -2.65 7.04
N CYS A 95 4.37 -3.43 6.60
CA CYS A 95 3.07 -2.89 6.20
C CYS A 95 2.34 -2.25 7.39
N ILE A 96 2.38 -2.88 8.55
CA ILE A 96 1.76 -2.31 9.77
C ILE A 96 2.43 -0.99 10.13
N ASP A 97 3.76 -0.91 10.08
CA ASP A 97 4.49 0.32 10.36
C ASP A 97 4.14 1.42 9.35
N MET A 98 4.05 1.07 8.07
CA MET A 98 3.62 2.01 7.03
C MET A 98 2.20 2.52 7.28
N ALA A 99 1.29 1.63 7.65
CA ALA A 99 -0.09 2.00 7.93
C ALA A 99 -0.18 3.00 9.10
N LYS A 100 0.65 2.82 10.12
CA LYS A 100 0.70 3.76 11.26
C LYS A 100 1.16 5.15 10.83
N VAL A 101 2.09 5.24 9.91
CA VAL A 101 2.57 6.54 9.40
C VAL A 101 1.49 7.24 8.58
N LEU A 102 0.74 6.48 7.79
CA LEU A 102 -0.25 7.02 6.85
C LEU A 102 -1.64 7.24 7.46
N ASP A 103 -1.82 6.81 8.68
CA ASP A 103 -3.12 6.95 9.38
C ASP A 103 -3.51 8.43 9.62
#